data_41954b1f46263ac121a01e946a8b88cb
#
_entry.id   41954b1f46263ac121a01e946a8b88cb
#
_cell.length_a   1.000
_cell.length_b   1.000
_cell.length_c   1.000
_cell.angle_alpha   90.00
_cell.angle_beta   90.00
_cell.angle_gamma   90.00
#
_symmetry.space_group_name_H-M   'P 1'
#
loop_
_entity.id
_entity.type
_entity.pdbx_description
1 polymer ?
#
loop_
_entity_poly.entity_id
_entity_poly.type
_entity_poly.pdbx_seq_one_letter_code
_entity_poly.pdbx_strand_id
1 'polypeptide(L)'
;MPTATIPSPSAASQLRPDQLAEVLERHARWIKGQPGGARANLALADLEGVDLSQRDLRGARLVGAKLARCRLAGTNLAGADLFGVDLRDADITRANLMQTDLRGARLRAADFSNANLRGADLRTGTLEPGGTARRGAGPDAQDADAQDAARQLHKAALVILQGGTTAEGGIPTDLTGAVLRGTNLSEADLTGSVLQNADLSGAILVNANLSGARLNGANLSGAQLDGANFDNADLVGTRMADCDLSQTNIGSACPTRPIDSVGSEIQRAIFDHERWIDSFGQRGERAELDGADLSRADLRSVNLSAASLRGANLSAAALTGARLMMADLSGANLEGANLMGADLSGANLSYAKLSGADLTRVHLGPAEIKDPTGRPTGRSWAANLMGADLRQALLVGSCMAQANLTDADLENADLDGADLSGAKIQRAHLNGKNARRR
;
A
#
# COMPACT_ATOMS: atom_id res chain seq x y z
N MET A 1 11.07 -49.49 -4.06
CA MET A 1 11.53 -48.21 -3.49
C MET A 1 10.47 -47.77 -2.50
N PRO A 2 10.74 -47.53 -1.22
CA PRO A 2 9.70 -47.14 -0.27
C PRO A 2 9.26 -45.71 -0.59
N THR A 3 8.00 -45.51 -0.88
CA THR A 3 7.31 -44.26 -1.02
C THR A 3 7.35 -43.54 0.33
N ALA A 4 8.01 -42.39 0.38
CA ALA A 4 8.00 -41.54 1.56
C ALA A 4 6.57 -41.06 1.80
N THR A 5 5.96 -41.54 2.87
CA THR A 5 4.64 -41.14 3.34
C THR A 5 4.68 -39.67 3.72
N ILE A 6 3.89 -38.85 3.02
CA ILE A 6 3.66 -37.45 3.36
C ILE A 6 2.91 -37.45 4.71
N PRO A 7 3.41 -36.79 5.77
CA PRO A 7 2.66 -36.73 7.01
C PRO A 7 1.37 -35.90 6.80
N SER A 8 0.27 -36.42 7.33
CA SER A 8 -1.04 -35.76 7.33
C SER A 8 -0.97 -34.37 8.00
N PRO A 9 -1.80 -33.37 7.59
CA PRO A 9 -1.68 -31.97 7.98
C PRO A 9 -2.18 -31.65 9.42
N SER A 10 -2.01 -32.54 10.36
CA SER A 10 -2.37 -32.29 11.76
C SER A 10 -1.12 -32.14 12.62
N ALA A 11 -0.86 -30.92 13.06
CA ALA A 11 0.21 -30.41 13.93
C ALA A 11 1.51 -30.04 13.20
N ALA A 12 1.83 -28.73 13.23
CA ALA A 12 3.19 -28.26 13.01
C ALA A 12 4.11 -28.99 13.98
N SER A 13 4.92 -29.95 13.47
CA SER A 13 5.82 -30.70 14.33
C SER A 13 7.07 -29.85 14.57
N GLN A 14 7.32 -29.49 15.83
CA GLN A 14 8.64 -28.98 16.21
C GLN A 14 9.69 -30.02 15.80
N LEU A 15 10.55 -29.67 14.86
CA LEU A 15 11.71 -30.46 14.53
C LEU A 15 12.65 -30.47 15.71
N ARG A 16 13.01 -31.66 16.20
CA ARG A 16 14.04 -31.75 17.24
C ARG A 16 15.40 -31.29 16.67
N PRO A 17 16.28 -30.72 17.51
CA PRO A 17 17.59 -30.23 17.05
C PRO A 17 18.42 -31.26 16.27
N ASP A 18 18.36 -32.54 16.67
CA ASP A 18 19.05 -33.64 16.00
C ASP A 18 18.49 -33.90 14.58
N GLN A 19 17.17 -33.85 14.42
CA GLN A 19 16.51 -34.00 13.13
C GLN A 19 16.83 -32.85 12.17
N LEU A 20 16.82 -31.62 12.69
CA LEU A 20 17.20 -30.46 11.90
C LEU A 20 18.66 -30.55 11.45
N ALA A 21 19.57 -30.93 12.36
CA ALA A 21 20.99 -31.11 12.03
C ALA A 21 21.18 -32.14 10.91
N GLU A 22 20.48 -33.27 10.96
CA GLU A 22 20.52 -34.28 9.90
C GLU A 22 20.01 -33.74 8.55
N VAL A 23 18.88 -33.01 8.55
CA VAL A 23 18.33 -32.41 7.32
C VAL A 23 19.35 -31.43 6.71
N LEU A 24 19.96 -30.58 7.51
CA LEU A 24 20.95 -29.59 7.07
C LEU A 24 22.23 -30.28 6.53
N GLU A 25 22.70 -31.34 7.17
CA GLU A 25 23.88 -32.09 6.71
C GLU A 25 23.61 -32.79 5.38
N ARG A 26 22.46 -33.43 5.24
CA ARG A 26 22.05 -34.06 3.98
C ARG A 26 21.88 -33.04 2.85
N HIS A 27 21.38 -31.86 3.19
CA HIS A 27 21.27 -30.75 2.23
C HIS A 27 22.64 -30.25 1.78
N ALA A 28 23.58 -30.10 2.72
CA ALA A 28 24.95 -29.71 2.38
C ALA A 28 25.64 -30.70 1.46
N ARG A 29 25.39 -32.00 1.63
CA ARG A 29 25.85 -33.05 0.69
C ARG A 29 25.17 -32.93 -0.67
N TRP A 30 23.86 -32.65 -0.68
CA TRP A 30 23.10 -32.47 -1.92
C TRP A 30 23.64 -31.31 -2.77
N ILE A 31 23.91 -30.17 -2.13
CA ILE A 31 24.51 -29.00 -2.78
C ILE A 31 25.86 -29.35 -3.43
N LYS A 32 26.64 -30.21 -2.78
CA LYS A 32 27.97 -30.66 -3.25
C LYS A 32 27.90 -31.83 -4.23
N GLY A 33 26.72 -32.34 -4.59
CA GLY A 33 26.53 -33.52 -5.42
C GLY A 33 27.07 -34.82 -4.80
N GLN A 34 27.18 -34.89 -3.45
CA GLN A 34 27.75 -36.02 -2.73
C GLN A 34 26.69 -37.13 -2.48
N PRO A 35 27.13 -38.41 -2.45
CA PRO A 35 26.24 -39.51 -2.13
C PRO A 35 25.53 -39.36 -0.77
N GLY A 36 24.25 -39.74 -0.71
CA GLY A 36 23.43 -39.58 0.50
C GLY A 36 22.95 -38.18 0.77
N GLY A 37 23.23 -37.23 -0.15
CA GLY A 37 22.66 -35.89 -0.13
C GLY A 37 21.17 -35.90 -0.46
N ALA A 38 20.41 -35.02 0.16
CA ALA A 38 19.00 -34.79 -0.16
C ALA A 38 18.67 -33.31 0.03
N ARG A 39 17.85 -32.77 -0.89
CA ARG A 39 17.32 -31.39 -0.78
C ARG A 39 16.57 -31.23 0.54
N ALA A 40 16.87 -30.17 1.32
CA ALA A 40 16.16 -29.88 2.56
C ALA A 40 14.67 -29.65 2.28
N ASN A 41 13.83 -30.45 2.96
CA ASN A 41 12.40 -30.26 3.00
C ASN A 41 12.01 -29.90 4.44
N LEU A 42 11.79 -28.62 4.67
CA LEU A 42 11.39 -28.00 5.92
C LEU A 42 9.99 -27.36 5.81
N ALA A 43 9.18 -27.85 4.85
CA ALA A 43 7.83 -27.37 4.65
C ALA A 43 6.99 -27.57 5.92
N LEU A 44 6.26 -26.52 6.32
CA LEU A 44 5.40 -26.51 7.51
C LEU A 44 6.14 -26.75 8.84
N ALA A 45 7.47 -26.79 8.84
CA ALA A 45 8.25 -27.00 10.06
C ALA A 45 8.12 -25.80 10.99
N ASP A 46 8.10 -26.07 12.30
CA ASP A 46 8.21 -25.05 13.34
C ASP A 46 9.67 -24.90 13.74
N LEU A 47 10.28 -23.80 13.32
CA LEU A 47 11.68 -23.46 13.51
C LEU A 47 11.83 -22.11 14.21
N GLU A 48 10.79 -21.65 14.90
CA GLU A 48 10.79 -20.34 15.55
C GLU A 48 12.02 -20.14 16.45
N GLY A 49 12.69 -18.99 16.28
CA GLY A 49 13.88 -18.60 17.04
C GLY A 49 15.17 -19.39 16.77
N VAL A 50 15.14 -20.31 15.80
CA VAL A 50 16.32 -21.14 15.45
C VAL A 50 17.39 -20.29 14.78
N ASP A 51 18.68 -20.64 15.03
CA ASP A 51 19.83 -20.04 14.37
C ASP A 51 20.23 -20.85 13.13
N LEU A 52 19.98 -20.27 11.96
CA LEU A 52 20.37 -20.79 10.65
C LEU A 52 21.39 -19.87 9.96
N SER A 53 22.01 -18.95 10.70
CA SER A 53 22.97 -17.99 10.14
C SER A 53 24.09 -18.67 9.36
N GLN A 54 24.51 -18.06 8.25
CA GLN A 54 25.61 -18.51 7.40
C GLN A 54 25.41 -19.91 6.78
N ARG A 55 24.21 -20.49 6.85
CA ARG A 55 23.92 -21.79 6.24
C ARG A 55 23.70 -21.67 4.74
N ASP A 56 24.03 -22.71 4.01
CA ASP A 56 23.69 -22.83 2.58
C ASP A 56 22.40 -23.66 2.44
N LEU A 57 21.31 -22.96 2.16
CA LEU A 57 19.96 -23.49 2.00
C LEU A 57 19.42 -23.25 0.57
N ARG A 58 20.33 -23.12 -0.41
CA ARG A 58 19.93 -22.90 -1.82
C ARG A 58 18.94 -23.96 -2.29
N GLY A 59 17.84 -23.48 -2.87
CA GLY A 59 16.79 -24.36 -3.38
C GLY A 59 16.04 -25.17 -2.31
N ALA A 60 16.23 -24.95 -1.01
CA ALA A 60 15.47 -25.63 0.04
C ALA A 60 13.96 -25.40 -0.10
N ARG A 61 13.14 -26.32 0.43
CA ARG A 61 11.68 -26.16 0.53
C ARG A 61 11.31 -25.75 1.95
N LEU A 62 10.74 -24.56 2.09
CA LEU A 62 10.35 -23.93 3.36
C LEU A 62 8.89 -23.45 3.32
N VAL A 63 8.07 -24.03 2.42
CA VAL A 63 6.67 -23.67 2.22
C VAL A 63 5.92 -23.68 3.55
N GLY A 64 5.33 -22.53 3.95
CA GLY A 64 4.54 -22.40 5.16
C GLY A 64 5.31 -22.65 6.46
N ALA A 65 6.64 -22.70 6.43
CA ALA A 65 7.45 -22.89 7.64
C ALA A 65 7.30 -21.70 8.59
N LYS A 66 7.39 -21.95 9.90
CA LYS A 66 7.43 -20.91 10.93
C LYS A 66 8.89 -20.61 11.27
N LEU A 67 9.37 -19.46 10.83
CA LEU A 67 10.71 -18.94 11.00
C LEU A 67 10.70 -17.59 11.75
N ALA A 68 9.62 -17.30 12.48
CA ALA A 68 9.54 -16.07 13.24
C ALA A 68 10.71 -15.96 14.24
N ARG A 69 11.30 -14.77 14.33
CA ARG A 69 12.45 -14.50 15.23
C ARG A 69 13.71 -15.35 14.99
N CYS A 70 13.79 -16.06 13.84
CA CYS A 70 14.99 -16.80 13.44
C CYS A 70 16.17 -15.87 13.15
N ARG A 71 17.37 -16.37 13.33
CA ARG A 71 18.59 -15.77 12.82
C ARG A 71 18.96 -16.43 11.50
N LEU A 72 18.93 -15.64 10.44
CA LEU A 72 19.24 -16.05 9.05
C LEU A 72 20.32 -15.15 8.44
N ALA A 73 21.06 -14.41 9.29
CA ALA A 73 22.08 -13.48 8.82
C ALA A 73 23.12 -14.17 7.92
N GLY A 74 23.30 -13.66 6.69
CA GLY A 74 24.24 -14.23 5.72
C GLY A 74 23.88 -15.61 5.19
N THR A 75 22.68 -16.13 5.43
CA THR A 75 22.21 -17.42 4.90
C THR A 75 22.04 -17.34 3.39
N ASN A 76 22.40 -18.39 2.67
CA ASN A 76 22.14 -18.50 1.25
C ASN A 76 20.86 -19.29 0.99
N LEU A 77 19.81 -18.59 0.62
CA LEU A 77 18.47 -19.12 0.30
C LEU A 77 18.14 -19.02 -1.19
N ALA A 78 19.12 -18.75 -2.06
CA ALA A 78 18.86 -18.53 -3.48
C ALA A 78 18.03 -19.67 -4.10
N GLY A 79 16.95 -19.31 -4.82
CA GLY A 79 16.03 -20.27 -5.45
C GLY A 79 15.26 -21.15 -4.46
N ALA A 80 15.23 -20.82 -3.17
CA ALA A 80 14.42 -21.54 -2.19
C ALA A 80 12.93 -21.25 -2.39
N ASP A 81 12.09 -22.20 -2.00
CA ASP A 81 10.63 -22.08 -1.99
C ASP A 81 10.18 -21.69 -0.57
N LEU A 82 9.85 -20.43 -0.39
CA LEU A 82 9.45 -19.77 0.86
C LEU A 82 7.97 -19.36 0.81
N PHE A 83 7.16 -19.94 -0.06
CA PHE A 83 5.75 -19.62 -0.21
C PHE A 83 5.03 -19.68 1.15
N GLY A 84 4.36 -18.56 1.53
CA GLY A 84 3.59 -18.49 2.77
C GLY A 84 4.39 -18.64 4.06
N VAL A 85 5.71 -18.47 4.01
CA VAL A 85 6.59 -18.57 5.19
C VAL A 85 6.27 -17.47 6.21
N ASP A 86 6.42 -17.78 7.49
CA ASP A 86 6.34 -16.80 8.57
C ASP A 86 7.76 -16.43 9.04
N LEU A 87 8.24 -15.25 8.67
CA LEU A 87 9.55 -14.69 8.99
C LEU A 87 9.43 -13.41 9.83
N ARG A 88 8.32 -13.23 10.55
CA ARG A 88 8.13 -12.04 11.39
C ARG A 88 9.26 -11.88 12.41
N ASP A 89 9.75 -10.64 12.54
CA ASP A 89 10.83 -10.28 13.47
C ASP A 89 12.15 -11.07 13.26
N ALA A 90 12.35 -11.69 12.10
CA ALA A 90 13.55 -12.46 11.78
C ALA A 90 14.71 -11.54 11.37
N ASP A 91 15.94 -11.92 11.72
CA ASP A 91 17.17 -11.31 11.23
C ASP A 91 17.64 -12.03 9.95
N ILE A 92 17.45 -11.37 8.81
CA ILE A 92 17.79 -11.89 7.47
C ILE A 92 18.88 -10.99 6.84
N THR A 93 19.61 -10.27 7.68
CA THR A 93 20.63 -9.32 7.23
C THR A 93 21.69 -10.02 6.37
N ARG A 94 22.05 -9.38 5.25
CA ARG A 94 23.07 -9.88 4.29
C ARG A 94 22.81 -11.27 3.72
N ALA A 95 21.59 -11.81 3.85
CA ALA A 95 21.21 -13.09 3.26
C ALA A 95 21.07 -12.97 1.73
N ASN A 96 21.28 -14.11 1.05
CA ASN A 96 21.07 -14.22 -0.38
C ASN A 96 19.73 -14.92 -0.65
N LEU A 97 18.72 -14.17 -1.10
CA LEU A 97 17.38 -14.64 -1.45
C LEU A 97 17.10 -14.44 -2.96
N MET A 98 18.13 -14.47 -3.80
CA MET A 98 17.93 -14.32 -5.25
C MET A 98 16.95 -15.38 -5.76
N GLN A 99 15.97 -14.93 -6.57
CA GLN A 99 15.00 -15.80 -7.25
C GLN A 99 14.21 -16.72 -6.29
N THR A 100 13.99 -16.30 -5.04
CA THR A 100 13.15 -17.03 -4.08
C THR A 100 11.66 -16.79 -4.37
N ASP A 101 10.84 -17.78 -4.05
CA ASP A 101 9.38 -17.63 -4.00
C ASP A 101 8.97 -17.24 -2.57
N LEU A 102 8.62 -15.97 -2.36
CA LEU A 102 8.16 -15.39 -1.10
C LEU A 102 6.67 -15.00 -1.16
N ARG A 103 5.92 -15.49 -2.14
CA ARG A 103 4.51 -15.15 -2.30
C ARG A 103 3.71 -15.49 -1.04
N GLY A 104 2.90 -14.53 -0.59
CA GLY A 104 2.08 -14.69 0.61
C GLY A 104 2.87 -14.81 1.91
N ALA A 105 4.16 -14.51 1.92
CA ALA A 105 4.99 -14.56 3.11
C ALA A 105 4.61 -13.47 4.13
N ARG A 106 4.81 -13.77 5.41
CA ARG A 106 4.67 -12.85 6.54
C ARG A 106 6.05 -12.37 6.96
N LEU A 107 6.41 -11.15 6.58
CA LEU A 107 7.74 -10.57 6.74
C LEU A 107 7.71 -9.32 7.66
N ARG A 108 6.65 -9.18 8.45
CA ARG A 108 6.43 -8.00 9.27
C ARG A 108 7.58 -7.81 10.26
N ALA A 109 8.15 -6.60 10.29
CA ALA A 109 9.27 -6.21 11.14
C ALA A 109 10.55 -7.06 10.96
N ALA A 110 10.66 -7.85 9.89
CA ALA A 110 11.90 -8.57 9.57
C ALA A 110 12.99 -7.61 9.08
N ASP A 111 14.24 -7.91 9.40
CA ASP A 111 15.40 -7.12 8.98
C ASP A 111 16.11 -7.78 7.79
N PHE A 112 15.96 -7.19 6.61
CA PHE A 112 16.61 -7.57 5.36
C PHE A 112 17.79 -6.64 5.00
N SER A 113 18.33 -5.87 5.94
CA SER A 113 19.37 -4.90 5.64
C SER A 113 20.53 -5.53 4.86
N ASN A 114 20.83 -4.96 3.69
CA ASN A 114 21.86 -5.42 2.76
C ASN A 114 21.66 -6.86 2.24
N ALA A 115 20.45 -7.42 2.32
CA ALA A 115 20.14 -8.71 1.71
C ALA A 115 20.02 -8.58 0.19
N ASN A 116 20.12 -9.71 -0.52
CA ASN A 116 19.98 -9.76 -1.97
C ASN A 116 18.69 -10.54 -2.34
N LEU A 117 17.65 -9.79 -2.73
CA LEU A 117 16.37 -10.32 -3.19
C LEU A 117 16.17 -10.14 -4.71
N ARG A 118 17.26 -10.04 -5.47
CA ARG A 118 17.15 -9.84 -6.92
C ARG A 118 16.30 -10.93 -7.57
N GLY A 119 15.25 -10.51 -8.31
CA GLY A 119 14.33 -11.42 -9.00
C GLY A 119 13.48 -12.28 -8.06
N ALA A 120 13.38 -11.95 -6.78
CA ALA A 120 12.48 -12.63 -5.85
C ALA A 120 11.01 -12.32 -6.17
N ASP A 121 10.13 -13.29 -5.94
CA ASP A 121 8.69 -13.16 -6.11
C ASP A 121 8.02 -12.90 -4.76
N LEU A 122 7.58 -11.66 -4.53
CA LEU A 122 6.92 -11.20 -3.30
C LEU A 122 5.45 -10.82 -3.56
N ARG A 123 4.86 -11.32 -4.63
CA ARG A 123 3.45 -11.04 -4.95
C ARG A 123 2.49 -11.65 -3.93
N THR A 124 1.23 -11.30 -4.07
CA THR A 124 0.14 -11.98 -3.38
C THR A 124 0.19 -13.50 -3.62
N GLY A 125 0.15 -14.29 -2.55
CA GLY A 125 0.15 -15.75 -2.62
C GLY A 125 -1.19 -16.27 -3.14
N THR A 126 -1.23 -16.71 -4.40
CA THR A 126 -2.36 -17.37 -5.05
C THR A 126 -1.93 -18.68 -5.66
N LEU A 127 -2.89 -19.58 -5.91
CA LEU A 127 -2.63 -20.87 -6.60
C LEU A 127 -2.70 -20.76 -8.13
N GLU A 128 -2.90 -19.55 -8.68
CA GLU A 128 -3.03 -19.36 -10.12
C GLU A 128 -1.80 -19.88 -10.88
N PRO A 129 -2.00 -20.69 -11.93
CA PRO A 129 -0.91 -21.22 -12.75
C PRO A 129 -0.43 -20.14 -13.73
N GLY A 130 0.48 -19.30 -13.35
CA GLY A 130 1.00 -18.24 -14.23
C GLY A 130 2.18 -17.50 -13.65
N GLY A 131 2.49 -17.72 -12.39
CA GLY A 131 3.64 -17.12 -11.73
C GLY A 131 4.94 -17.79 -12.17
N THR A 132 5.99 -17.00 -12.24
CA THR A 132 7.35 -17.32 -12.66
C THR A 132 8.07 -18.37 -11.80
N ALA A 133 7.35 -19.31 -11.18
CA ALA A 133 7.91 -20.53 -10.55
C ALA A 133 8.88 -21.31 -11.46
N ARG A 134 9.06 -20.84 -12.70
CA ARG A 134 9.93 -21.47 -13.71
C ARG A 134 11.40 -21.08 -13.65
N ARG A 135 11.82 -20.07 -12.89
CA ARG A 135 13.24 -19.63 -12.91
C ARG A 135 14.10 -20.11 -11.74
N GLY A 136 13.50 -20.59 -10.62
CA GLY A 136 14.24 -21.11 -9.47
C GLY A 136 14.09 -22.62 -9.25
N ALA A 137 13.32 -23.31 -10.11
CA ALA A 137 13.15 -24.74 -10.02
C ALA A 137 14.46 -25.43 -10.43
N GLY A 138 15.09 -26.12 -9.47
CA GLY A 138 16.20 -27.02 -9.72
C GLY A 138 15.84 -28.12 -10.73
N PRO A 139 16.75 -29.05 -11.03
CA PRO A 139 16.55 -30.09 -12.04
C PRO A 139 15.29 -30.96 -11.89
N ASP A 140 14.64 -30.92 -10.71
CA ASP A 140 13.38 -31.65 -10.42
C ASP A 140 12.13 -30.96 -11.01
N ALA A 141 12.25 -29.79 -11.61
CA ALA A 141 11.10 -29.01 -12.12
C ALA A 141 10.47 -29.60 -13.40
N GLN A 142 11.05 -30.64 -13.96
CA GLN A 142 10.52 -31.33 -15.14
C GLN A 142 9.69 -32.56 -14.77
N ASP A 143 9.65 -32.96 -13.48
CA ASP A 143 8.87 -34.08 -12.99
C ASP A 143 7.46 -33.59 -12.61
N ALA A 144 6.44 -34.09 -13.32
CA ALA A 144 5.04 -33.75 -13.10
C ALA A 144 4.55 -34.08 -11.69
N ASP A 145 5.05 -35.18 -11.11
CA ASP A 145 4.70 -35.59 -9.74
C ASP A 145 5.29 -34.61 -8.70
N ALA A 146 6.50 -34.11 -8.94
CA ALA A 146 7.12 -33.11 -8.08
C ALA A 146 6.39 -31.73 -8.14
N GLN A 147 5.86 -31.37 -9.32
CA GLN A 147 5.06 -30.15 -9.50
C GLN A 147 3.69 -30.26 -8.79
N ASP A 148 3.04 -31.41 -8.87
CA ASP A 148 1.76 -31.63 -8.18
C ASP A 148 1.95 -31.64 -6.65
N ALA A 149 3.00 -32.28 -6.14
CA ALA A 149 3.36 -32.26 -4.74
C ALA A 149 3.64 -30.84 -4.23
N ALA A 150 4.34 -29.99 -5.01
CA ALA A 150 4.55 -28.59 -4.67
C ALA A 150 3.21 -27.82 -4.63
N ARG A 151 2.33 -28.04 -5.62
CA ARG A 151 1.01 -27.42 -5.65
C ARG A 151 0.14 -27.82 -4.45
N GLN A 152 0.17 -29.07 -4.03
CA GLN A 152 -0.54 -29.54 -2.84
C GLN A 152 0.00 -28.90 -1.55
N LEU A 153 1.32 -28.72 -1.43
CA LEU A 153 1.94 -28.01 -0.31
C LEU A 153 1.54 -26.53 -0.26
N HIS A 154 1.57 -25.84 -1.39
CA HIS A 154 1.11 -24.44 -1.48
C HIS A 154 -0.37 -24.32 -1.10
N LYS A 155 -1.22 -25.25 -1.54
CA LYS A 155 -2.64 -25.31 -1.16
C LYS A 155 -2.82 -25.51 0.35
N ALA A 156 -2.06 -26.41 0.96
CA ALA A 156 -2.09 -26.66 2.39
C ALA A 156 -1.64 -25.42 3.19
N ALA A 157 -0.57 -24.75 2.74
CA ALA A 157 -0.11 -23.51 3.37
C ALA A 157 -1.18 -22.41 3.30
N LEU A 158 -1.82 -22.21 2.15
CA LEU A 158 -2.91 -21.22 2.01
C LEU A 158 -4.07 -21.51 2.97
N VAL A 159 -4.52 -22.76 3.06
CA VAL A 159 -5.61 -23.15 3.97
C VAL A 159 -5.26 -22.84 5.43
N ILE A 160 -4.02 -23.13 5.85
CA ILE A 160 -3.54 -22.87 7.20
C ILE A 160 -3.48 -21.35 7.46
N LEU A 161 -2.96 -20.56 6.51
CA LEU A 161 -2.79 -19.12 6.64
C LEU A 161 -4.12 -18.37 6.64
N GLN A 162 -5.13 -18.86 5.94
CA GLN A 162 -6.48 -18.28 5.85
C GLN A 162 -7.42 -18.73 6.98
N GLY A 163 -6.91 -19.50 7.97
CA GLY A 163 -7.74 -19.99 9.07
C GLY A 163 -8.85 -20.95 8.64
N GLY A 164 -8.63 -21.68 7.54
CA GLY A 164 -9.58 -22.67 7.00
C GLY A 164 -10.65 -22.10 6.05
N THR A 165 -10.62 -20.81 5.74
CA THR A 165 -11.52 -20.19 4.74
C THR A 165 -10.78 -19.96 3.42
N THR A 166 -11.34 -20.43 2.31
CA THR A 166 -10.88 -20.07 0.97
C THR A 166 -11.53 -18.76 0.55
N ALA A 167 -10.97 -17.62 0.96
CA ALA A 167 -11.40 -16.34 0.41
C ALA A 167 -10.92 -16.22 -1.04
N GLU A 168 -11.78 -15.79 -1.94
CA GLU A 168 -11.41 -15.36 -3.29
C GLU A 168 -10.52 -14.11 -3.15
N GLY A 169 -9.23 -14.31 -3.21
CA GLY A 169 -8.22 -13.26 -3.05
C GLY A 169 -7.03 -13.85 -2.31
N GLY A 170 -5.87 -13.91 -2.95
CA GLY A 170 -4.65 -14.45 -2.35
C GLY A 170 -4.23 -13.71 -1.07
N ILE A 171 -3.24 -14.24 -0.38
CA ILE A 171 -2.66 -13.61 0.80
C ILE A 171 -1.56 -12.66 0.32
N PRO A 172 -1.65 -11.35 0.57
CA PRO A 172 -0.59 -10.41 0.21
C PRO A 172 0.68 -10.73 1.00
N THR A 173 1.84 -10.59 0.36
CA THR A 173 3.12 -10.59 1.08
C THR A 173 3.17 -9.38 1.99
N ASP A 174 3.35 -9.59 3.29
CA ASP A 174 3.28 -8.53 4.31
C ASP A 174 4.68 -8.17 4.81
N LEU A 175 5.18 -7.02 4.34
CA LEU A 175 6.46 -6.39 4.70
C LEU A 175 6.24 -5.17 5.62
N THR A 176 5.10 -5.09 6.30
CA THR A 176 4.81 -3.94 7.17
C THR A 176 5.91 -3.73 8.21
N GLY A 177 6.52 -2.54 8.21
CA GLY A 177 7.59 -2.18 9.14
C GLY A 177 8.89 -2.95 8.94
N ALA A 178 9.06 -3.69 7.84
CA ALA A 178 10.31 -4.39 7.54
C ALA A 178 11.46 -3.40 7.28
N VAL A 179 12.67 -3.78 7.64
CA VAL A 179 13.89 -3.02 7.36
C VAL A 179 14.56 -3.58 6.11
N LEU A 180 14.57 -2.79 5.04
CA LEU A 180 15.08 -3.15 3.70
C LEU A 180 16.22 -2.22 3.26
N ARG A 181 16.97 -1.66 4.20
CA ARG A 181 18.04 -0.68 3.93
C ARG A 181 19.14 -1.29 3.08
N GLY A 182 19.46 -0.63 1.95
CA GLY A 182 20.50 -1.10 1.04
C GLY A 182 20.25 -2.48 0.46
N THR A 183 19.04 -2.99 0.56
CA THR A 183 18.63 -4.29 0.01
C THR A 183 18.60 -4.24 -1.52
N ASN A 184 19.11 -5.26 -2.17
CA ASN A 184 18.99 -5.39 -3.61
C ASN A 184 17.67 -6.10 -3.96
N LEU A 185 16.70 -5.32 -4.45
CA LEU A 185 15.40 -5.76 -4.95
C LEU A 185 15.28 -5.61 -6.48
N SER A 186 16.41 -5.52 -7.20
CA SER A 186 16.37 -5.40 -8.66
C SER A 186 15.59 -6.56 -9.27
N GLU A 187 14.71 -6.24 -10.23
CA GLU A 187 13.89 -7.23 -10.94
C GLU A 187 12.93 -8.03 -10.00
N ALA A 188 12.79 -7.64 -8.73
CA ALA A 188 11.84 -8.28 -7.82
C ALA A 188 10.40 -7.95 -8.20
N ASP A 189 9.50 -8.92 -7.99
CA ASP A 189 8.08 -8.72 -8.20
C ASP A 189 7.36 -8.55 -6.85
N LEU A 190 6.98 -7.32 -6.55
CA LEU A 190 6.29 -6.87 -5.33
C LEU A 190 4.82 -6.53 -5.59
N THR A 191 4.25 -7.00 -6.70
CA THR A 191 2.87 -6.68 -7.10
C THR A 191 1.89 -6.99 -5.97
N GLY A 192 1.11 -5.98 -5.56
CA GLY A 192 0.08 -6.10 -4.53
C GLY A 192 0.60 -6.38 -3.11
N SER A 193 1.92 -6.30 -2.87
CA SER A 193 2.51 -6.49 -1.54
C SER A 193 2.21 -5.33 -0.60
N VAL A 194 2.37 -5.56 0.71
CA VAL A 194 2.15 -4.57 1.77
C VAL A 194 3.50 -4.15 2.34
N LEU A 195 3.88 -2.90 2.10
CA LEU A 195 5.14 -2.28 2.53
C LEU A 195 4.91 -1.09 3.47
N GLN A 196 3.78 -1.07 4.17
CA GLN A 196 3.42 0.04 5.04
C GLN A 196 4.50 0.27 6.10
N ASN A 197 4.99 1.54 6.20
CA ASN A 197 6.05 1.93 7.13
C ASN A 197 7.36 1.13 6.99
N ALA A 198 7.61 0.45 5.87
CA ALA A 198 8.86 -0.24 5.61
C ALA A 198 9.99 0.77 5.35
N ASP A 199 11.22 0.43 5.73
CA ASP A 199 12.41 1.25 5.49
C ASP A 199 13.22 0.67 4.32
N LEU A 200 13.03 1.24 3.13
CA LEU A 200 13.74 0.90 1.89
C LEU A 200 14.83 1.93 1.57
N SER A 201 15.33 2.68 2.57
CA SER A 201 16.32 3.72 2.31
C SER A 201 17.60 3.14 1.67
N GLY A 202 18.04 3.75 0.57
CA GLY A 202 19.19 3.28 -0.20
C GLY A 202 19.00 1.91 -0.87
N ALA A 203 17.80 1.34 -0.90
CA ALA A 203 17.53 0.07 -1.60
C ALA A 203 17.71 0.20 -3.11
N ILE A 204 18.05 -0.91 -3.78
CA ILE A 204 18.18 -0.99 -5.23
C ILE A 204 16.93 -1.67 -5.78
N LEU A 205 16.05 -0.91 -6.43
CA LEU A 205 14.77 -1.34 -6.98
C LEU A 205 14.75 -1.29 -8.53
N VAL A 206 15.92 -1.34 -9.15
CA VAL A 206 16.06 -1.27 -10.60
C VAL A 206 15.21 -2.33 -11.29
N ASN A 207 14.29 -1.92 -12.18
CA ASN A 207 13.31 -2.78 -12.85
C ASN A 207 12.41 -3.60 -11.90
N ALA A 208 12.25 -3.22 -10.64
CA ALA A 208 11.31 -3.88 -9.74
C ALA A 208 9.87 -3.54 -10.10
N ASN A 209 8.95 -4.49 -9.88
CA ASN A 209 7.53 -4.29 -10.11
C ASN A 209 6.79 -4.13 -8.77
N LEU A 210 6.36 -2.91 -8.46
CA LEU A 210 5.59 -2.54 -7.26
C LEU A 210 4.14 -2.17 -7.60
N SER A 211 3.64 -2.61 -8.77
CA SER A 211 2.28 -2.26 -9.18
C SER A 211 1.24 -2.73 -8.16
N GLY A 212 0.32 -1.83 -7.79
CA GLY A 212 -0.69 -2.09 -6.77
C GLY A 212 -0.15 -2.34 -5.35
N ALA A 213 1.14 -2.16 -5.10
CA ALA A 213 1.73 -2.31 -3.76
C ALA A 213 1.27 -1.18 -2.82
N ARG A 214 1.16 -1.48 -1.52
CA ARG A 214 0.82 -0.50 -0.49
C ARG A 214 2.07 -0.04 0.25
N LEU A 215 2.55 1.18 -0.05
CA LEU A 215 3.77 1.77 0.50
C LEU A 215 3.51 2.93 1.47
N ASN A 216 2.29 3.02 2.01
CA ASN A 216 1.91 4.12 2.91
C ASN A 216 2.93 4.30 4.03
N GLY A 217 3.53 5.50 4.13
CA GLY A 217 4.52 5.83 5.14
C GLY A 217 5.88 5.15 4.98
N ALA A 218 6.12 4.40 3.90
CA ALA A 218 7.41 3.78 3.64
C ALA A 218 8.51 4.83 3.38
N ASN A 219 9.76 4.47 3.64
CA ASN A 219 10.92 5.32 3.40
C ASN A 219 11.74 4.75 2.24
N LEU A 220 11.72 5.43 1.08
CA LEU A 220 12.50 5.12 -0.12
C LEU A 220 13.66 6.09 -0.33
N SER A 221 13.99 6.96 0.66
CA SER A 221 15.01 7.99 0.48
C SER A 221 16.33 7.41 -0.03
N GLY A 222 16.87 7.99 -1.12
CA GLY A 222 18.10 7.54 -1.75
C GLY A 222 18.00 6.18 -2.46
N ALA A 223 16.81 5.61 -2.63
CA ALA A 223 16.63 4.36 -3.37
C ALA A 223 16.88 4.56 -4.87
N GLN A 224 17.42 3.54 -5.54
CA GLN A 224 17.60 3.50 -7.00
C GLN A 224 16.33 2.91 -7.62
N LEU A 225 15.62 3.71 -8.44
CA LEU A 225 14.29 3.38 -8.94
C LEU A 225 14.23 3.25 -10.48
N ASP A 226 15.39 3.19 -11.16
CA ASP A 226 15.44 3.11 -12.63
C ASP A 226 14.61 1.95 -13.17
N GLY A 227 13.63 2.22 -14.01
CA GLY A 227 12.74 1.22 -14.59
C GLY A 227 11.76 0.58 -13.60
N ALA A 228 11.70 1.02 -12.33
CA ALA A 228 10.74 0.52 -11.38
C ALA A 228 9.31 0.90 -11.78
N ASN A 229 8.36 -0.01 -11.54
CA ASN A 229 6.96 0.17 -11.87
C ASN A 229 6.12 0.32 -10.59
N PHE A 230 5.55 1.52 -10.37
CA PHE A 230 4.64 1.83 -9.27
C PHE A 230 3.18 2.01 -9.72
N ASP A 231 2.82 1.52 -10.92
CA ASP A 231 1.46 1.71 -11.42
C ASP A 231 0.41 1.22 -10.40
N ASN A 232 -0.59 2.07 -10.10
CA ASN A 232 -1.61 1.82 -9.07
C ASN A 232 -1.06 1.56 -7.65
N ALA A 233 0.20 1.87 -7.35
CA ALA A 233 0.73 1.73 -6.00
C ALA A 233 0.19 2.85 -5.09
N ASP A 234 -0.06 2.51 -3.82
CA ASP A 234 -0.42 3.49 -2.80
C ASP A 234 0.85 4.04 -2.14
N LEU A 235 1.25 5.24 -2.56
CA LEU A 235 2.45 5.94 -2.12
C LEU A 235 2.15 7.03 -1.07
N VAL A 236 0.99 6.98 -0.42
CA VAL A 236 0.58 8.00 0.55
C VAL A 236 1.55 8.08 1.72
N GLY A 237 2.14 9.26 1.94
CA GLY A 237 3.15 9.46 3.01
C GLY A 237 4.48 8.77 2.77
N THR A 238 4.73 8.22 1.57
CA THR A 238 6.02 7.63 1.20
C THR A 238 7.09 8.72 1.08
N ARG A 239 8.25 8.52 1.70
CA ARG A 239 9.40 9.40 1.56
C ARG A 239 10.24 8.96 0.37
N MET A 240 10.49 9.87 -0.56
CA MET A 240 11.29 9.64 -1.77
C MET A 240 12.37 10.74 -1.94
N ALA A 241 12.93 11.24 -0.84
CA ALA A 241 14.01 12.22 -0.91
C ALA A 241 15.23 11.60 -1.61
N ASP A 242 15.90 12.40 -2.43
CA ASP A 242 17.10 12.00 -3.17
C ASP A 242 16.91 10.80 -4.12
N CYS A 243 15.67 10.54 -4.58
CA CYS A 243 15.37 9.56 -5.62
C CYS A 243 15.32 10.20 -7.00
N ASP A 244 15.95 9.58 -8.01
CA ASP A 244 15.71 9.90 -9.41
C ASP A 244 14.47 9.15 -9.92
N LEU A 245 13.42 9.90 -10.27
CA LEU A 245 12.17 9.35 -10.80
C LEU A 245 12.05 9.45 -12.33
N SER A 246 13.08 9.93 -13.02
CA SER A 246 13.05 10.21 -14.47
C SER A 246 12.79 8.98 -15.33
N GLN A 247 13.24 7.81 -14.89
CA GLN A 247 13.06 6.52 -15.57
C GLN A 247 12.07 5.60 -14.82
N THR A 248 11.33 6.14 -13.85
CA THR A 248 10.41 5.38 -13.00
C THR A 248 8.99 5.48 -13.56
N ASN A 249 8.30 4.34 -13.72
CA ASN A 249 6.87 4.35 -14.03
C ASN A 249 6.06 4.56 -12.76
N ILE A 250 5.67 5.79 -12.51
CA ILE A 250 4.77 6.13 -11.39
C ILE A 250 3.30 5.89 -11.79
N GLY A 251 2.98 5.91 -13.11
CA GLY A 251 1.65 5.62 -13.66
C GLY A 251 0.53 6.40 -12.96
N SER A 252 -0.47 5.68 -12.47
CA SER A 252 -1.56 6.20 -11.63
C SER A 252 -1.20 6.26 -10.13
N ALA A 253 0.03 5.88 -9.73
CA ALA A 253 0.48 6.07 -8.35
C ALA A 253 0.59 7.57 -8.03
N CYS A 254 0.10 7.93 -6.87
CA CYS A 254 0.10 9.32 -6.42
C CYS A 254 1.06 9.47 -5.24
N PRO A 255 2.36 9.78 -5.47
CA PRO A 255 3.26 10.03 -4.36
C PRO A 255 2.87 11.32 -3.66
N THR A 256 2.45 11.21 -2.40
CA THR A 256 2.20 12.40 -1.59
C THR A 256 3.48 12.93 -0.99
N ARG A 257 3.59 14.26 -0.90
CA ARG A 257 4.64 14.94 -0.13
C ARG A 257 4.24 14.97 1.34
N PRO A 258 5.11 14.59 2.30
CA PRO A 258 4.84 14.85 3.71
C PRO A 258 4.59 16.34 3.94
N ILE A 259 3.73 16.67 4.91
CA ILE A 259 3.40 18.06 5.22
C ILE A 259 4.63 18.87 5.64
N ASP A 260 5.64 18.25 6.20
CA ASP A 260 6.92 18.86 6.55
C ASP A 260 7.80 19.21 5.33
N SER A 261 7.45 18.73 4.13
CA SER A 261 8.12 19.08 2.87
C SER A 261 7.51 20.27 2.14
N VAL A 262 6.32 20.76 2.56
CA VAL A 262 5.77 22.02 2.04
C VAL A 262 6.49 23.21 2.68
N GLY A 263 6.43 24.39 2.07
CA GLY A 263 7.13 25.56 2.57
C GLY A 263 6.86 25.87 4.06
N SER A 264 7.87 26.31 4.79
CA SER A 264 7.78 26.56 6.24
C SER A 264 6.66 27.54 6.64
N GLU A 265 6.30 28.48 5.76
CA GLU A 265 5.18 29.40 5.97
C GLU A 265 3.85 28.67 5.95
N ILE A 266 3.68 27.70 5.03
CA ILE A 266 2.48 26.87 4.93
C ILE A 266 2.34 25.98 6.15
N GLN A 267 3.44 25.32 6.57
CA GLN A 267 3.47 24.49 7.78
C GLN A 267 3.05 25.29 9.01
N ARG A 268 3.61 26.50 9.16
CA ARG A 268 3.27 27.40 10.26
C ARG A 268 1.81 27.81 10.23
N ALA A 269 1.28 28.19 9.06
CA ALA A 269 -0.13 28.55 8.90
C ALA A 269 -1.08 27.42 9.29
N ILE A 270 -0.75 26.17 8.92
CA ILE A 270 -1.54 24.98 9.30
C ILE A 270 -1.45 24.74 10.81
N PHE A 271 -0.25 24.81 11.41
CA PHE A 271 -0.07 24.65 12.85
C PHE A 271 -0.80 25.72 13.67
N ASP A 272 -0.70 27.00 13.27
CA ASP A 272 -1.40 28.09 13.94
C ASP A 272 -2.93 27.97 13.76
N HIS A 273 -3.39 27.40 12.63
CA HIS A 273 -4.79 27.14 12.40
C HIS A 273 -5.34 26.05 13.33
N GLU A 274 -4.62 24.96 13.55
CA GLU A 274 -5.02 23.93 14.52
C GLU A 274 -5.21 24.54 15.92
N ARG A 275 -4.27 25.40 16.34
CA ARG A 275 -4.38 26.13 17.61
C ARG A 275 -5.58 27.08 17.63
N TRP A 276 -5.91 27.69 16.49
CA TRP A 276 -7.07 28.58 16.36
C TRP A 276 -8.36 27.77 16.50
N ILE A 277 -8.47 26.62 15.86
CA ILE A 277 -9.63 25.72 15.99
C ILE A 277 -9.77 25.23 17.45
N ASP A 278 -8.71 24.69 18.03
CA ASP A 278 -8.74 24.10 19.39
C ASP A 278 -9.07 25.12 20.47
N SER A 279 -8.71 26.38 20.25
CA SER A 279 -8.99 27.46 21.18
C SER A 279 -10.28 28.24 20.89
N PHE A 280 -11.08 27.82 19.92
CA PHE A 280 -12.27 28.54 19.45
C PHE A 280 -11.93 30.02 19.03
N GLY A 281 -10.80 30.20 18.33
CA GLY A 281 -10.37 31.47 17.80
C GLY A 281 -9.60 32.37 18.80
N GLN A 282 -9.28 31.88 20.00
CA GLN A 282 -8.56 32.65 21.01
C GLN A 282 -7.04 32.62 20.90
N ARG A 283 -6.47 31.59 20.26
CA ARG A 283 -5.03 31.39 20.06
C ARG A 283 -4.76 30.91 18.64
N GLY A 284 -3.60 31.25 18.11
CA GLY A 284 -3.28 30.95 16.73
C GLY A 284 -4.02 31.89 15.77
N GLU A 285 -3.99 31.55 14.49
CA GLU A 285 -4.59 32.32 13.41
C GLU A 285 -5.32 31.40 12.44
N ARG A 286 -6.38 31.88 11.79
CA ARG A 286 -7.06 31.18 10.72
C ARG A 286 -6.09 31.02 9.55
N ALA A 287 -5.96 29.82 8.99
CA ALA A 287 -5.06 29.60 7.87
C ALA A 287 -5.49 30.41 6.64
N GLU A 288 -4.58 31.21 6.14
CA GLU A 288 -4.66 31.91 4.87
C GLU A 288 -3.67 31.25 3.91
N LEU A 289 -4.17 30.31 3.08
CA LEU A 289 -3.41 29.47 2.17
C LEU A 289 -3.75 29.77 0.70
N ASP A 290 -4.18 31.00 0.41
CA ASP A 290 -4.54 31.42 -0.94
C ASP A 290 -3.35 31.29 -1.88
N GLY A 291 -3.55 30.59 -3.00
CA GLY A 291 -2.51 30.34 -4.00
C GLY A 291 -1.36 29.44 -3.53
N ALA A 292 -1.43 28.88 -2.31
CA ALA A 292 -0.38 28.00 -1.78
C ALA A 292 -0.18 26.76 -2.66
N ASP A 293 1.07 26.29 -2.82
CA ASP A 293 1.37 25.01 -3.46
C ASP A 293 1.32 23.87 -2.46
N LEU A 294 0.17 23.22 -2.39
CA LEU A 294 -0.13 22.01 -1.63
C LEU A 294 -0.27 20.78 -2.56
N SER A 295 0.24 20.88 -3.79
CA SER A 295 0.18 19.75 -4.73
C SER A 295 0.85 18.51 -4.13
N ARG A 296 0.20 17.36 -4.22
CA ARG A 296 0.65 16.08 -3.65
C ARG A 296 0.87 16.10 -2.13
N ALA A 297 0.44 17.14 -1.40
CA ALA A 297 0.63 17.19 0.05
C ALA A 297 -0.19 16.11 0.77
N ASP A 298 0.38 15.54 1.82
CA ASP A 298 -0.34 14.66 2.74
C ASP A 298 -1.12 15.50 3.75
N LEU A 299 -2.40 15.69 3.48
CA LEU A 299 -3.35 16.46 4.28
C LEU A 299 -4.45 15.57 4.88
N ARG A 300 -4.17 14.28 5.03
CA ARG A 300 -5.15 13.33 5.59
C ARG A 300 -5.52 13.72 7.01
N SER A 301 -6.82 13.73 7.27
CA SER A 301 -7.39 14.07 8.59
C SER A 301 -7.02 15.48 9.12
N VAL A 302 -6.34 16.31 8.34
CA VAL A 302 -6.03 17.69 8.71
C VAL A 302 -7.32 18.49 8.89
N ASN A 303 -7.37 19.37 9.88
CA ASN A 303 -8.50 20.25 10.10
C ASN A 303 -8.22 21.64 9.52
N LEU A 304 -8.78 21.94 8.37
CA LEU A 304 -8.74 23.24 7.67
C LEU A 304 -10.15 23.86 7.59
N SER A 305 -11.00 23.57 8.58
CA SER A 305 -12.35 24.15 8.64
C SER A 305 -12.29 25.67 8.69
N ALA A 306 -13.06 26.33 7.83
CA ALA A 306 -13.08 27.77 7.64
C ALA A 306 -11.77 28.42 7.12
N ALA A 307 -10.75 27.65 6.75
CA ALA A 307 -9.52 28.17 6.14
C ALA A 307 -9.77 28.82 4.78
N SER A 308 -8.90 29.74 4.37
CA SER A 308 -8.86 30.27 3.01
C SER A 308 -7.83 29.52 2.17
N LEU A 309 -8.28 28.93 1.05
CA LEU A 309 -7.52 28.12 0.10
C LEU A 309 -7.81 28.56 -1.35
N ARG A 310 -8.18 29.82 -1.55
CA ARG A 310 -8.58 30.35 -2.85
C ARG A 310 -7.46 30.22 -3.87
N GLY A 311 -7.74 29.58 -4.99
CA GLY A 311 -6.75 29.35 -6.04
C GLY A 311 -5.54 28.49 -5.62
N ALA A 312 -5.56 27.86 -4.43
CA ALA A 312 -4.49 26.96 -3.99
C ALA A 312 -4.33 25.77 -4.94
N ASN A 313 -3.12 25.31 -5.10
CA ASN A 313 -2.80 24.11 -5.86
C ASN A 313 -2.80 22.89 -4.92
N LEU A 314 -3.86 22.10 -4.97
CA LEU A 314 -4.07 20.85 -4.22
C LEU A 314 -4.08 19.63 -5.17
N SER A 315 -3.54 19.78 -6.39
CA SER A 315 -3.55 18.69 -7.37
C SER A 315 -2.87 17.44 -6.81
N ALA A 316 -3.54 16.30 -6.98
CA ALA A 316 -3.08 15.02 -6.47
C ALA A 316 -2.80 14.98 -4.94
N ALA A 317 -3.31 15.93 -4.14
CA ALA A 317 -3.16 15.92 -2.69
C ALA A 317 -3.97 14.78 -2.04
N ALA A 318 -3.47 14.21 -0.94
CA ALA A 318 -4.20 13.27 -0.12
C ALA A 318 -5.00 14.02 0.95
N LEU A 319 -6.30 14.07 0.80
CA LEU A 319 -7.24 14.76 1.68
C LEU A 319 -8.26 13.79 2.32
N THR A 320 -7.95 12.50 2.33
CA THR A 320 -8.85 11.48 2.89
C THR A 320 -9.21 11.81 4.33
N GLY A 321 -10.51 11.94 4.62
CA GLY A 321 -11.03 12.28 5.94
C GLY A 321 -10.62 13.68 6.44
N ALA A 322 -10.09 14.56 5.60
CA ALA A 322 -9.80 15.95 5.95
C ALA A 322 -11.07 16.71 6.33
N ARG A 323 -10.96 17.66 7.25
CA ARG A 323 -12.05 18.55 7.65
C ARG A 323 -11.86 19.90 6.96
N LEU A 324 -12.76 20.20 6.05
CA LEU A 324 -12.77 21.42 5.22
C LEU A 324 -14.12 22.14 5.31
N MET A 325 -14.85 21.93 6.42
CA MET A 325 -16.15 22.53 6.66
C MET A 325 -16.08 24.05 6.54
N MET A 326 -16.90 24.66 5.69
CA MET A 326 -16.94 26.12 5.44
C MET A 326 -15.61 26.71 4.92
N ALA A 327 -14.64 25.90 4.47
CA ALA A 327 -13.43 26.38 3.83
C ALA A 327 -13.73 27.07 2.49
N ASP A 328 -12.92 28.07 2.13
CA ASP A 328 -12.99 28.72 0.80
C ASP A 328 -11.94 28.12 -0.13
N LEU A 329 -12.37 27.25 -1.02
CA LEU A 329 -11.59 26.57 -2.06
C LEU A 329 -11.92 27.12 -3.46
N SER A 330 -12.47 28.35 -3.54
CA SER A 330 -12.87 28.92 -4.82
C SER A 330 -11.68 29.02 -5.79
N GLY A 331 -11.86 28.48 -7.00
CA GLY A 331 -10.80 28.44 -8.01
C GLY A 331 -9.61 27.54 -7.69
N ALA A 332 -9.64 26.78 -6.61
CA ALA A 332 -8.54 25.87 -6.24
C ALA A 332 -8.37 24.74 -7.28
N ASN A 333 -7.14 24.28 -7.47
CA ASN A 333 -6.83 23.12 -8.30
C ASN A 333 -6.77 21.86 -7.43
N LEU A 334 -7.76 20.98 -7.58
CA LEU A 334 -7.90 19.69 -6.89
C LEU A 334 -7.88 18.51 -7.91
N GLU A 335 -7.32 18.72 -9.11
CA GLU A 335 -7.23 17.67 -10.14
C GLU A 335 -6.55 16.42 -9.60
N GLY A 336 -7.23 15.26 -9.71
CA GLY A 336 -6.72 13.98 -9.21
C GLY A 336 -6.52 13.88 -7.70
N ALA A 337 -7.01 14.83 -6.90
CA ALA A 337 -6.91 14.79 -5.45
C ALA A 337 -7.78 13.67 -4.85
N ASN A 338 -7.34 13.08 -3.74
CA ASN A 338 -8.10 12.09 -2.98
C ASN A 338 -8.81 12.73 -1.80
N LEU A 339 -10.12 12.97 -1.94
CA LEU A 339 -10.98 13.56 -0.91
C LEU A 339 -11.93 12.53 -0.28
N MET A 340 -11.65 11.23 -0.40
CA MET A 340 -12.54 10.18 0.09
C MET A 340 -12.90 10.40 1.56
N GLY A 341 -14.22 10.49 1.84
CA GLY A 341 -14.75 10.69 3.20
C GLY A 341 -14.40 12.03 3.83
N ALA A 342 -13.88 13.01 3.08
CA ALA A 342 -13.63 14.35 3.60
C ALA A 342 -14.94 15.11 3.91
N ASP A 343 -14.89 16.00 4.91
CA ASP A 343 -16.01 16.88 5.26
C ASP A 343 -15.83 18.28 4.64
N LEU A 344 -16.58 18.54 3.59
CA LEU A 344 -16.66 19.81 2.84
C LEU A 344 -18.02 20.48 3.04
N SER A 345 -18.72 20.16 4.14
CA SER A 345 -20.04 20.75 4.42
C SER A 345 -19.97 22.26 4.43
N GLY A 346 -20.80 22.90 3.61
CA GLY A 346 -20.82 24.36 3.47
C GLY A 346 -19.60 25.01 2.84
N ALA A 347 -18.64 24.24 2.32
CA ALA A 347 -17.44 24.76 1.67
C ALA A 347 -17.76 25.48 0.34
N ASN A 348 -16.94 26.46 -0.02
CA ASN A 348 -16.99 27.14 -1.30
C ASN A 348 -15.96 26.55 -2.28
N LEU A 349 -16.43 25.81 -3.26
CA LEU A 349 -15.66 25.19 -4.35
C LEU A 349 -16.01 25.81 -5.71
N SER A 350 -16.55 27.05 -5.72
CA SER A 350 -16.93 27.68 -6.98
C SER A 350 -15.72 27.81 -7.90
N TYR A 351 -15.90 27.37 -9.17
CA TYR A 351 -14.85 27.35 -10.19
C TYR A 351 -13.62 26.52 -9.84
N ALA A 352 -13.69 25.64 -8.84
CA ALA A 352 -12.61 24.73 -8.51
C ALA A 352 -12.46 23.65 -9.61
N LYS A 353 -11.21 23.20 -9.82
CA LYS A 353 -10.87 22.11 -10.73
C LYS A 353 -10.79 20.80 -9.97
N LEU A 354 -11.72 19.89 -10.20
CA LEU A 354 -11.85 18.61 -9.52
C LEU A 354 -11.84 17.44 -10.53
N SER A 355 -11.34 17.69 -11.75
CA SER A 355 -11.31 16.64 -12.78
C SER A 355 -10.50 15.42 -12.30
N GLY A 356 -11.11 14.23 -12.41
CA GLY A 356 -10.50 12.97 -11.98
C GLY A 356 -10.28 12.83 -10.47
N ALA A 357 -10.78 13.75 -9.62
CA ALA A 357 -10.66 13.64 -8.17
C ALA A 357 -11.53 12.52 -7.60
N ASP A 358 -11.07 11.89 -6.52
CA ASP A 358 -11.84 10.93 -5.74
C ASP A 358 -12.60 11.62 -4.61
N LEU A 359 -13.91 11.79 -4.81
CA LEU A 359 -14.87 12.36 -3.86
C LEU A 359 -15.81 11.28 -3.29
N THR A 360 -15.39 10.02 -3.31
CA THR A 360 -16.20 8.91 -2.79
C THR A 360 -16.56 9.16 -1.32
N ARG A 361 -17.86 9.10 -1.00
CA ARG A 361 -18.41 9.35 0.34
C ARG A 361 -18.04 10.72 0.94
N VAL A 362 -17.73 11.71 0.12
CA VAL A 362 -17.50 13.07 0.59
C VAL A 362 -18.78 13.70 1.14
N HIS A 363 -18.65 14.54 2.16
CA HIS A 363 -19.75 15.34 2.68
C HIS A 363 -19.71 16.75 2.10
N LEU A 364 -20.63 17.06 1.19
CA LEU A 364 -20.86 18.36 0.56
C LEU A 364 -22.26 18.90 0.89
N GLY A 365 -22.84 18.42 1.97
CA GLY A 365 -24.15 18.89 2.46
C GLY A 365 -24.07 20.27 3.09
N PRO A 366 -25.20 20.77 3.62
CA PRO A 366 -25.22 22.05 4.32
C PRO A 366 -24.54 21.98 5.68
N ALA A 367 -23.66 22.97 5.97
CA ALA A 367 -23.12 23.15 7.30
C ALA A 367 -24.12 23.87 8.19
N GLU A 368 -24.40 23.34 9.39
CA GLU A 368 -25.27 23.97 10.35
C GLU A 368 -24.56 25.13 11.06
N ILE A 369 -25.19 26.32 11.08
CA ILE A 369 -24.65 27.48 11.78
C ILE A 369 -25.09 27.44 13.23
N LYS A 370 -24.12 27.40 14.15
CA LYS A 370 -24.33 27.46 15.60
C LYS A 370 -24.07 28.87 16.12
N ASP A 371 -24.78 29.22 17.19
CA ASP A 371 -24.54 30.44 17.92
C ASP A 371 -23.25 30.35 18.79
N PRO A 372 -22.77 31.46 19.42
CA PRO A 372 -21.58 31.39 20.26
C PRO A 372 -21.69 30.48 21.49
N THR A 373 -22.90 29.99 21.81
CA THR A 373 -23.14 29.03 22.87
C THR A 373 -23.14 27.58 22.37
N GLY A 374 -22.93 27.38 21.06
CA GLY A 374 -22.92 26.08 20.41
C GLY A 374 -24.30 25.54 20.04
N ARG A 375 -25.37 26.35 20.17
CA ARG A 375 -26.75 25.95 19.85
C ARG A 375 -27.03 26.15 18.36
N PRO A 376 -27.76 25.25 17.71
CA PRO A 376 -28.19 25.41 16.32
C PRO A 376 -29.04 26.68 16.17
N THR A 377 -28.70 27.50 15.16
CA THR A 377 -29.48 28.73 14.83
C THR A 377 -30.66 28.43 13.91
N GLY A 378 -30.78 27.17 13.43
CA GLY A 378 -31.72 26.79 12.37
C GLY A 378 -31.33 27.30 10.98
N ARG A 379 -30.17 27.96 10.85
CA ARG A 379 -29.59 28.36 9.55
C ARG A 379 -28.54 27.36 9.13
N SER A 380 -28.46 27.12 7.83
CA SER A 380 -27.43 26.28 7.24
C SER A 380 -26.77 26.97 6.06
N TRP A 381 -25.53 26.62 5.80
CA TRP A 381 -24.76 27.12 4.66
C TRP A 381 -24.50 25.96 3.72
N ALA A 382 -25.07 26.01 2.50
CA ALA A 382 -24.93 24.97 1.49
C ALA A 382 -23.53 25.02 0.86
N ALA A 383 -22.99 23.84 0.53
CA ALA A 383 -21.76 23.79 -0.26
C ALA A 383 -22.00 24.40 -1.66
N ASN A 384 -21.01 25.15 -2.15
CA ASN A 384 -21.09 25.85 -3.43
C ASN A 384 -20.05 25.31 -4.43
N LEU A 385 -20.53 24.61 -5.45
CA LEU A 385 -19.74 24.06 -6.56
C LEU A 385 -20.11 24.75 -7.90
N MET A 386 -20.58 25.99 -7.85
CA MET A 386 -20.96 26.70 -9.06
C MET A 386 -19.78 26.80 -10.04
N GLY A 387 -19.97 26.33 -11.28
CA GLY A 387 -18.94 26.37 -12.32
C GLY A 387 -17.73 25.45 -12.05
N ALA A 388 -17.82 24.54 -11.07
CA ALA A 388 -16.73 23.59 -10.80
C ALA A 388 -16.59 22.57 -11.94
N ASP A 389 -15.35 22.21 -12.24
CA ASP A 389 -14.99 21.13 -13.17
C ASP A 389 -14.90 19.78 -12.42
N LEU A 390 -15.92 18.97 -12.54
CA LEU A 390 -16.04 17.64 -11.90
C LEU A 390 -15.92 16.50 -12.92
N ARG A 391 -15.39 16.77 -14.11
CA ARG A 391 -15.27 15.75 -15.16
C ARG A 391 -14.49 14.55 -14.65
N GLN A 392 -15.01 13.34 -14.93
CA GLN A 392 -14.39 12.07 -14.54
C GLN A 392 -14.17 11.92 -13.02
N ALA A 393 -14.75 12.79 -12.18
CA ALA A 393 -14.66 12.67 -10.73
C ALA A 393 -15.45 11.45 -10.21
N LEU A 394 -14.94 10.81 -9.15
CA LEU A 394 -15.63 9.74 -8.45
C LEU A 394 -16.46 10.32 -7.29
N LEU A 395 -17.78 10.35 -7.43
CA LEU A 395 -18.71 10.90 -6.44
C LEU A 395 -19.59 9.80 -5.81
N VAL A 396 -19.12 8.55 -5.83
CA VAL A 396 -19.86 7.38 -5.36
C VAL A 396 -20.25 7.53 -3.89
N GLY A 397 -21.54 7.46 -3.60
CA GLY A 397 -22.06 7.58 -2.22
C GLY A 397 -21.81 8.93 -1.56
N SER A 398 -21.48 9.98 -2.31
CA SER A 398 -21.29 11.34 -1.78
C SER A 398 -22.63 11.96 -1.32
N CYS A 399 -22.55 12.80 -0.26
CA CYS A 399 -23.70 13.60 0.20
C CYS A 399 -23.58 15.02 -0.36
N MET A 400 -24.39 15.37 -1.37
CA MET A 400 -24.47 16.70 -2.00
C MET A 400 -25.84 17.34 -1.81
N ALA A 401 -26.56 16.94 -0.73
CA ALA A 401 -27.87 17.50 -0.42
C ALA A 401 -27.80 19.03 -0.35
N GLN A 402 -28.72 19.73 -1.05
CA GLN A 402 -28.82 21.18 -1.13
C GLN A 402 -27.58 21.90 -1.76
N ALA A 403 -26.56 21.18 -2.22
CA ALA A 403 -25.38 21.79 -2.85
C ALA A 403 -25.74 22.61 -4.09
N ASN A 404 -24.97 23.66 -4.35
CA ASN A 404 -25.12 24.47 -5.56
C ASN A 404 -24.15 23.97 -6.64
N LEU A 405 -24.68 23.27 -7.63
CA LEU A 405 -23.97 22.72 -8.80
C LEU A 405 -24.33 23.52 -10.09
N THR A 406 -24.82 24.75 -9.95
CA THR A 406 -25.15 25.58 -11.12
C THR A 406 -23.94 25.75 -12.03
N ASP A 407 -24.08 25.50 -13.33
CA ASP A 407 -23.02 25.57 -14.35
C ASP A 407 -21.83 24.61 -14.10
N ALA A 408 -21.93 23.62 -13.18
CA ALA A 408 -20.85 22.65 -12.95
C ALA A 408 -20.79 21.64 -14.12
N ASP A 409 -19.56 21.19 -14.44
CA ASP A 409 -19.32 20.16 -15.45
C ASP A 409 -19.08 18.80 -14.79
N LEU A 410 -20.04 17.89 -14.94
CA LEU A 410 -20.02 16.52 -14.41
C LEU A 410 -19.91 15.49 -15.55
N GLU A 411 -19.31 15.87 -16.69
CA GLU A 411 -19.14 14.95 -17.80
C GLU A 411 -18.31 13.72 -17.38
N ASN A 412 -18.89 12.52 -17.57
CA ASN A 412 -18.29 11.24 -17.19
C ASN A 412 -18.00 11.08 -15.68
N ALA A 413 -18.53 11.94 -14.79
CA ALA A 413 -18.45 11.72 -13.35
C ALA A 413 -19.24 10.49 -12.91
N ASP A 414 -18.79 9.76 -11.89
CA ASP A 414 -19.52 8.63 -11.32
C ASP A 414 -20.32 9.09 -10.07
N LEU A 415 -21.63 9.17 -10.21
CA LEU A 415 -22.58 9.60 -9.17
C LEU A 415 -23.34 8.42 -8.55
N ASP A 416 -22.83 7.18 -8.61
CA ASP A 416 -23.56 6.03 -8.08
C ASP A 416 -23.80 6.15 -6.57
N GLY A 417 -25.08 6.09 -6.16
CA GLY A 417 -25.46 6.27 -4.76
C GLY A 417 -25.28 7.69 -4.19
N ALA A 418 -24.96 8.69 -5.00
CA ALA A 418 -24.84 10.08 -4.54
C ALA A 418 -26.21 10.67 -4.15
N ASP A 419 -26.27 11.40 -3.03
CA ASP A 419 -27.44 12.14 -2.58
C ASP A 419 -27.42 13.58 -3.11
N LEU A 420 -28.28 13.88 -4.08
CA LEU A 420 -28.47 15.19 -4.69
C LEU A 420 -29.79 15.87 -4.23
N SER A 421 -30.37 15.46 -3.10
CA SER A 421 -31.65 15.97 -2.61
C SER A 421 -31.62 17.49 -2.44
N GLY A 422 -32.46 18.19 -3.16
CA GLY A 422 -32.53 19.65 -3.11
C GLY A 422 -31.33 20.38 -3.71
N ALA A 423 -30.41 19.71 -4.37
CA ALA A 423 -29.28 20.33 -5.06
C ALA A 423 -29.72 21.21 -6.23
N LYS A 424 -29.04 22.34 -6.44
CA LYS A 424 -29.26 23.23 -7.58
C LYS A 424 -28.38 22.79 -8.75
N ILE A 425 -28.99 22.24 -9.80
CA ILE A 425 -28.30 21.67 -10.98
C ILE A 425 -28.59 22.43 -12.27
N GLN A 426 -28.99 23.72 -12.18
CA GLN A 426 -29.26 24.51 -13.35
C GLN A 426 -28.03 24.61 -14.25
N ARG A 427 -28.20 24.27 -15.53
CA ARG A 427 -27.12 24.25 -16.54
C ARG A 427 -25.92 23.37 -16.21
N ALA A 428 -26.04 22.47 -15.21
CA ALA A 428 -25.00 21.50 -14.97
C ALA A 428 -24.91 20.48 -16.13
N HIS A 429 -23.69 20.18 -16.57
CA HIS A 429 -23.42 19.21 -17.62
C HIS A 429 -23.43 17.79 -17.04
N LEU A 430 -24.49 17.03 -17.29
CA LEU A 430 -24.68 15.65 -16.88
C LEU A 430 -24.73 14.74 -18.12
N ASN A 431 -23.65 14.08 -18.49
CA ASN A 431 -23.57 13.13 -19.60
C ASN A 431 -23.25 11.70 -19.10
N GLY A 432 -23.53 10.69 -19.93
CA GLY A 432 -23.18 9.29 -19.65
C GLY A 432 -24.21 8.55 -18.79
N LYS A 433 -23.74 7.69 -17.88
CA LYS A 433 -24.59 6.82 -17.04
C LYS A 433 -25.58 7.62 -16.15
N ASN A 434 -25.24 8.84 -15.83
CA ASN A 434 -25.97 9.70 -14.88
C ASN A 434 -27.18 10.43 -15.47
N ALA A 435 -27.25 10.57 -16.79
CA ALA A 435 -28.40 11.24 -17.47
C ALA A 435 -29.72 10.46 -17.38
N ARG A 436 -29.71 9.19 -16.96
CA ARG A 436 -30.89 8.30 -16.92
C ARG A 436 -31.56 8.21 -15.55
N ARG A 437 -31.05 8.88 -14.51
CA ARG A 437 -31.58 8.81 -13.11
C ARG A 437 -32.34 10.07 -12.69
N ARG A 438 -33.05 10.73 -13.64
CA ARG A 438 -34.05 11.78 -13.35
C ARG A 438 -35.43 11.22 -13.16
#